data_baf8ff1ff1ca9b11af03a7834ca374e9
#
_entry.id   baf8ff1ff1ca9b11af03a7834ca374e9
#
_cell.length_a   1.000
_cell.length_b   1.000
_cell.length_c   1.000
_cell.angle_alpha   90.00
_cell.angle_beta   90.00
_cell.angle_gamma   90.00
#
_symmetry.space_group_name_H-M   'P 1'
#
loop_
_entity.id
_entity.type
_entity.pdbx_description
1 polymer ?
#
loop_
_entity_poly.entity_id
_entity_poly.type
_entity_poly.pdbx_seq_one_letter_code
_entity_poly.pdbx_strand_id
1 'polypeptide(L)'
;MKMAEELQRELRSINRKSYPAYKGLKGAYQFPDYQLFIEHVQGDPFAAPSALRIFVPHSKAKFPERYYWDKCSKVALQDALLRRFAEISAKFCYQAKGSGKSGVIQVSHCGQEVLERTACEITKEGIHIRFFVGFPANGRTINSGELEKILFVYLPKCVEMSLYHRKVPERETEQVICLKEDQRVIREELKKRGLIAFVANGSILPRQSGNSDLPMKDAVPFQSPKSMEITIQLRHRGSITGMGIRKGITLIAGGGYHGKSTLLEALEKGVYDHIAGDGREFVITDDTASKLRAEDVRKI
;
A
#
# COMPACT_ATOMS: atom_id res chain seq x y z
N MET A 1 12.28 -26.96 -7.70
CA MET A 1 11.08 -26.44 -7.02
C MET A 1 10.18 -27.61 -6.73
N LYS A 2 9.70 -27.75 -5.47
CA LYS A 2 8.81 -28.84 -5.05
C LYS A 2 7.36 -28.54 -5.47
N MET A 3 6.52 -29.56 -5.56
CA MET A 3 5.09 -29.40 -5.81
C MET A 3 4.34 -29.11 -4.52
N ALA A 4 3.16 -28.47 -4.62
CA ALA A 4 2.32 -28.15 -3.46
C ALA A 4 1.93 -29.38 -2.64
N GLU A 5 1.71 -30.53 -3.31
CA GLU A 5 1.39 -31.80 -2.65
C GLU A 5 2.57 -32.34 -1.83
N GLU A 6 3.80 -32.04 -2.21
CA GLU A 6 4.99 -32.38 -1.41
C GLU A 6 5.02 -31.55 -0.13
N LEU A 7 4.74 -30.24 -0.21
CA LEU A 7 4.60 -29.37 0.98
C LEU A 7 3.53 -29.92 1.93
N GLN A 8 2.40 -30.35 1.39
CA GLN A 8 1.31 -30.89 2.20
C GLN A 8 1.71 -32.18 2.93
N ARG A 9 2.43 -33.08 2.22
CA ARG A 9 2.98 -34.33 2.83
C ARG A 9 4.03 -34.00 3.90
N GLU A 10 4.94 -33.07 3.63
CA GLU A 10 5.95 -32.63 4.60
C GLU A 10 5.29 -32.03 5.84
N LEU A 11 4.28 -31.16 5.69
CA LEU A 11 3.50 -30.61 6.80
C LEU A 11 2.88 -31.71 7.68
N ARG A 12 2.23 -32.69 7.07
CA ARG A 12 1.61 -33.81 7.82
C ARG A 12 2.63 -34.64 8.55
N SER A 13 3.81 -34.86 7.98
CA SER A 13 4.89 -35.65 8.57
C SER A 13 5.54 -35.03 9.80
N ILE A 14 5.44 -33.70 9.96
CA ILE A 14 6.00 -32.96 11.10
C ILE A 14 4.97 -32.61 12.16
N ASN A 15 3.71 -33.02 11.98
CA ASN A 15 2.65 -32.75 12.94
C ASN A 15 3.00 -33.28 14.34
N ARG A 16 2.73 -32.48 15.36
CA ARG A 16 3.06 -32.76 16.76
C ARG A 16 4.57 -32.89 17.09
N LYS A 17 5.48 -32.62 16.14
CA LYS A 17 6.91 -32.48 16.43
C LYS A 17 7.20 -31.16 17.12
N SER A 18 8.42 -30.99 17.62
CA SER A 18 8.88 -29.72 18.19
C SER A 18 8.92 -28.62 17.13
N TYR A 19 8.66 -27.38 17.54
CA TYR A 19 8.52 -26.21 16.65
C TYR A 19 9.66 -26.04 15.64
N PRO A 20 10.95 -26.25 15.98
CA PRO A 20 12.06 -26.14 15.05
C PRO A 20 11.95 -27.02 13.80
N ALA A 21 11.13 -28.08 13.81
CA ALA A 21 10.95 -28.93 12.63
C ALA A 21 10.26 -28.18 11.47
N TYR A 22 9.58 -27.07 11.71
CA TYR A 22 9.09 -26.17 10.65
C TYR A 22 10.20 -25.62 9.74
N LYS A 23 11.45 -25.53 10.23
CA LYS A 23 12.57 -25.05 9.41
C LYS A 23 12.80 -25.88 8.16
N GLY A 24 12.41 -27.16 8.17
CA GLY A 24 12.48 -28.04 7.00
C GLY A 24 11.56 -27.64 5.86
N LEU A 25 10.55 -26.80 6.12
CA LEU A 25 9.64 -26.29 5.09
C LEU A 25 10.20 -25.11 4.29
N LYS A 26 11.39 -24.57 4.64
CA LYS A 26 12.01 -23.52 3.86
C LYS A 26 12.27 -24.00 2.43
N GLY A 27 11.79 -23.23 1.44
CA GLY A 27 11.95 -23.59 0.04
C GLY A 27 10.93 -22.94 -0.89
N ALA A 28 10.88 -23.44 -2.12
CA ALA A 28 10.00 -22.96 -3.18
C ALA A 28 9.04 -24.08 -3.62
N TYR A 29 7.76 -23.74 -3.73
CA TYR A 29 6.68 -24.68 -4.00
C TYR A 29 5.80 -24.19 -5.14
N GLN A 30 5.52 -25.09 -6.11
CA GLN A 30 4.64 -24.80 -7.22
C GLN A 30 3.19 -25.13 -6.86
N PHE A 31 2.35 -24.11 -6.88
CA PHE A 31 0.89 -24.23 -6.87
C PHE A 31 0.35 -24.10 -8.30
N PRO A 32 -0.92 -24.45 -8.57
CA PRO A 32 -1.45 -24.48 -9.95
C PRO A 32 -1.28 -23.15 -10.72
N ASP A 33 -1.47 -22.01 -10.04
CA ASP A 33 -1.46 -20.71 -10.71
C ASP A 33 -0.43 -19.72 -10.14
N TYR A 34 0.33 -20.10 -9.11
CA TYR A 34 1.35 -19.26 -8.48
C TYR A 34 2.46 -20.11 -7.86
N GLN A 35 3.52 -19.47 -7.46
CA GLN A 35 4.61 -20.06 -6.69
C GLN A 35 4.62 -19.48 -5.28
N LEU A 36 4.82 -20.33 -4.29
CA LEU A 36 5.00 -19.97 -2.89
C LEU A 36 6.46 -20.18 -2.49
N PHE A 37 7.06 -19.18 -1.91
CA PHE A 37 8.40 -19.24 -1.34
C PHE A 37 8.29 -19.05 0.17
N ILE A 38 8.79 -20.01 0.95
CA ILE A 38 9.00 -19.89 2.40
C ILE A 38 10.47 -19.48 2.57
N GLU A 39 10.69 -18.16 2.74
CA GLU A 39 12.04 -17.57 2.73
C GLU A 39 12.70 -17.63 4.10
N HIS A 40 11.90 -17.42 5.15
CA HIS A 40 12.35 -17.54 6.53
C HIS A 40 11.27 -18.21 7.38
N VAL A 41 11.69 -19.11 8.27
CA VAL A 41 10.79 -19.77 9.24
C VAL A 41 11.13 -19.29 10.63
N GLN A 42 10.15 -18.79 11.35
CA GLN A 42 10.29 -18.36 12.75
C GLN A 42 10.79 -19.51 13.64
N GLY A 43 11.62 -19.19 14.63
CA GLY A 43 12.23 -20.18 15.50
C GLY A 43 11.35 -20.66 16.65
N ASP A 44 10.33 -19.87 17.02
CA ASP A 44 9.44 -20.07 18.16
C ASP A 44 8.10 -19.40 17.89
N PRO A 45 6.95 -19.89 18.39
CA PRO A 45 5.62 -19.30 18.15
C PRO A 45 5.48 -17.84 18.59
N PHE A 46 6.32 -17.39 19.51
CA PHE A 46 6.30 -16.01 20.03
C PHE A 46 7.28 -15.07 19.29
N ALA A 47 8.20 -15.61 18.49
CA ALA A 47 9.15 -14.86 17.69
C ALA A 47 8.46 -14.08 16.55
N ALA A 48 9.25 -13.30 15.78
CA ALA A 48 8.75 -12.64 14.56
C ALA A 48 8.20 -13.70 13.59
N PRO A 49 7.06 -13.44 12.93
CA PRO A 49 6.44 -14.39 12.01
C PRO A 49 7.36 -14.79 10.85
N SER A 50 7.08 -15.95 10.26
CA SER A 50 7.80 -16.46 9.10
C SER A 50 7.61 -15.57 7.89
N ALA A 51 8.68 -15.34 7.10
CA ALA A 51 8.62 -14.53 5.89
C ALA A 51 8.32 -15.41 4.67
N LEU A 52 7.28 -15.07 3.94
CA LEU A 52 6.81 -15.76 2.76
C LEU A 52 6.73 -14.79 1.57
N ARG A 53 6.86 -15.34 0.38
CA ARG A 53 6.64 -14.61 -0.87
C ARG A 53 5.82 -15.45 -1.84
N ILE A 54 4.87 -14.80 -2.50
CA ILE A 54 4.13 -15.34 -3.63
C ILE A 54 4.68 -14.74 -4.91
N PHE A 55 4.73 -15.55 -5.97
CA PHE A 55 4.96 -15.10 -7.33
C PHE A 55 3.82 -15.57 -8.23
N VAL A 56 3.17 -14.62 -8.91
CA VAL A 56 2.12 -14.89 -9.91
C VAL A 56 2.64 -14.44 -11.27
N PRO A 57 2.85 -15.35 -12.23
CA PRO A 57 3.28 -14.95 -13.57
C PRO A 57 2.20 -14.14 -14.29
N HIS A 58 2.60 -13.23 -15.20
CA HIS A 58 1.67 -12.38 -15.95
C HIS A 58 0.64 -13.19 -16.73
N SER A 59 1.03 -14.37 -17.23
CA SER A 59 0.12 -15.30 -17.93
C SER A 59 -1.07 -15.77 -17.06
N LYS A 60 -0.93 -15.72 -15.73
CA LYS A 60 -1.98 -16.07 -14.75
C LYS A 60 -2.65 -14.82 -14.15
N ALA A 61 -1.88 -13.80 -13.83
CA ALA A 61 -2.40 -12.53 -13.28
C ALA A 61 -3.29 -11.78 -14.27
N LYS A 62 -2.90 -11.75 -15.54
CA LYS A 62 -3.64 -11.18 -16.69
C LYS A 62 -4.02 -9.70 -16.55
N PHE A 63 -3.27 -8.91 -15.79
CA PHE A 63 -3.44 -7.46 -15.81
C PHE A 63 -3.00 -6.91 -17.17
N PRO A 64 -3.78 -5.98 -17.79
CA PRO A 64 -3.38 -5.30 -19.02
C PRO A 64 -2.02 -4.61 -18.86
N GLU A 65 -1.15 -4.76 -19.85
CA GLU A 65 0.20 -4.17 -19.82
C GLU A 65 0.15 -2.64 -19.66
N ARG A 66 -0.87 -1.98 -20.19
CA ARG A 66 -1.11 -0.55 -20.01
C ARG A 66 -1.15 -0.08 -18.55
N TYR A 67 -1.43 -0.97 -17.58
CA TYR A 67 -1.49 -0.63 -16.16
C TYR A 67 -0.13 -0.62 -15.47
N TYR A 68 0.92 -1.12 -16.14
CA TYR A 68 2.29 -1.17 -15.59
C TYR A 68 3.39 -0.91 -16.63
N TRP A 69 3.05 -0.32 -17.77
CA TRP A 69 4.00 -0.05 -18.85
C TRP A 69 5.05 1.00 -18.48
N ASP A 70 4.71 1.97 -17.65
CA ASP A 70 5.62 2.98 -17.11
C ASP A 70 5.78 2.85 -15.59
N LYS A 71 6.80 3.51 -15.05
CA LYS A 71 7.09 3.47 -13.61
C LYS A 71 5.93 3.99 -12.77
N CYS A 72 5.26 5.07 -13.21
CA CYS A 72 4.19 5.70 -12.46
C CYS A 72 2.97 4.79 -12.33
N SER A 73 2.48 4.27 -13.46
CA SER A 73 1.35 3.34 -13.51
C SER A 73 1.66 2.05 -12.74
N LYS A 74 2.90 1.54 -12.90
CA LYS A 74 3.35 0.35 -12.17
C LYS A 74 3.29 0.53 -10.66
N VAL A 75 3.79 1.64 -10.12
CA VAL A 75 3.76 1.92 -8.66
C VAL A 75 2.32 2.03 -8.18
N ALA A 76 1.44 2.69 -8.93
CA ALA A 76 0.02 2.80 -8.58
C ALA A 76 -0.66 1.43 -8.51
N LEU A 77 -0.41 0.56 -9.51
CA LEU A 77 -0.93 -0.80 -9.50
C LEU A 77 -0.35 -1.63 -8.34
N GLN A 78 0.97 -1.56 -8.09
CA GLN A 78 1.62 -2.26 -6.98
C GLN A 78 1.01 -1.88 -5.64
N ASP A 79 0.81 -0.59 -5.39
CA ASP A 79 0.19 -0.08 -4.16
C ASP A 79 -1.26 -0.57 -4.02
N ALA A 80 -2.04 -0.51 -5.09
CA ALA A 80 -3.43 -0.97 -5.09
C ALA A 80 -3.55 -2.49 -4.82
N LEU A 81 -2.71 -3.30 -5.46
CA LEU A 81 -2.70 -4.75 -5.25
C LEU A 81 -2.26 -5.11 -3.83
N LEU A 82 -1.28 -4.40 -3.28
CA LEU A 82 -0.82 -4.59 -1.90
C LEU A 82 -1.93 -4.29 -0.89
N ARG A 83 -2.64 -3.17 -1.06
CA ARG A 83 -3.80 -2.80 -0.21
C ARG A 83 -4.88 -3.86 -0.27
N ARG A 84 -5.22 -4.31 -1.47
CA ARG A 84 -6.23 -5.34 -1.66
C ARG A 84 -5.82 -6.67 -1.03
N PHE A 85 -4.56 -7.08 -1.19
CA PHE A 85 -4.03 -8.27 -0.53
C PHE A 85 -4.07 -8.13 1.00
N ALA A 86 -3.71 -6.96 1.53
CA ALA A 86 -3.78 -6.66 2.97
C ALA A 86 -5.21 -6.76 3.50
N GLU A 87 -6.18 -6.16 2.81
CA GLU A 87 -7.60 -6.20 3.19
C GLU A 87 -8.15 -7.65 3.22
N ILE A 88 -7.84 -8.42 2.16
CA ILE A 88 -8.34 -9.79 2.06
C ILE A 88 -7.66 -10.70 3.08
N SER A 89 -6.35 -10.58 3.25
CA SER A 89 -5.59 -11.40 4.21
C SER A 89 -5.98 -11.10 5.66
N ALA A 90 -6.35 -9.84 5.97
CA ALA A 90 -6.84 -9.47 7.30
C ALA A 90 -8.10 -10.25 7.70
N LYS A 91 -8.96 -10.62 6.74
CA LYS A 91 -10.17 -11.44 7.00
C LYS A 91 -9.83 -12.85 7.48
N PHE A 92 -8.64 -13.35 7.19
CA PHE A 92 -8.16 -14.67 7.60
C PHE A 92 -7.17 -14.63 8.76
N CYS A 93 -6.71 -13.43 9.14
CA CYS A 93 -5.77 -13.26 10.24
C CYS A 93 -6.37 -13.79 11.55
N TYR A 94 -5.60 -14.61 12.28
CA TYR A 94 -6.01 -15.30 13.50
C TYR A 94 -7.20 -16.29 13.38
N GLN A 95 -7.64 -16.65 12.18
CA GLN A 95 -8.62 -17.72 12.04
C GLN A 95 -8.00 -19.09 12.33
N ALA A 96 -6.76 -19.32 11.93
CA ALA A 96 -5.99 -20.48 12.36
C ALA A 96 -5.56 -20.31 13.82
N LYS A 97 -5.83 -21.33 14.65
CA LYS A 97 -5.67 -21.27 16.10
C LYS A 97 -4.31 -21.76 16.54
N GLY A 98 -3.84 -21.24 17.68
CA GLY A 98 -2.58 -21.69 18.29
C GLY A 98 -2.02 -20.69 19.29
N SER A 99 -0.83 -20.98 19.81
CA SER A 99 -0.12 -20.17 20.80
C SER A 99 0.67 -19.03 20.15
N GLY A 100 0.89 -17.96 20.88
CA GLY A 100 1.70 -16.82 20.45
C GLY A 100 1.15 -16.13 19.21
N LYS A 101 1.98 -16.01 18.17
CA LYS A 101 1.62 -15.37 16.88
C LYS A 101 0.99 -16.33 15.88
N SER A 102 0.56 -17.52 16.31
CA SER A 102 -0.11 -18.49 15.45
C SER A 102 -1.28 -17.87 14.68
N GLY A 103 -1.37 -18.14 13.40
CA GLY A 103 -2.46 -17.66 12.57
C GLY A 103 -2.38 -16.18 12.12
N VAL A 104 -1.32 -15.46 12.50
CA VAL A 104 -1.05 -14.12 11.95
C VAL A 104 -0.83 -14.23 10.45
N ILE A 105 -1.50 -13.39 9.67
CA ILE A 105 -1.18 -13.11 8.27
C ILE A 105 -1.04 -11.60 8.17
N GLN A 106 0.17 -11.13 7.92
CA GLN A 106 0.51 -9.71 7.96
C GLN A 106 1.31 -9.29 6.75
N VAL A 107 0.97 -8.15 6.18
CA VAL A 107 1.70 -7.51 5.09
C VAL A 107 2.04 -6.07 5.51
N SER A 108 2.91 -5.39 4.77
CA SER A 108 3.23 -3.98 5.03
C SER A 108 1.97 -3.12 5.10
N HIS A 109 1.86 -2.33 6.15
CA HIS A 109 0.77 -1.38 6.31
C HIS A 109 0.92 -0.24 5.30
N CYS A 110 -0.16 0.10 4.61
CA CYS A 110 -0.24 1.23 3.68
C CYS A 110 -0.98 2.38 4.35
N GLY A 111 -0.35 3.56 4.44
CA GLY A 111 -1.01 4.83 4.80
C GLY A 111 -1.82 5.38 3.62
N GLN A 112 -2.10 6.67 3.60
CA GLN A 112 -2.87 7.31 2.53
C GLN A 112 -2.02 7.59 1.27
N GLU A 113 -0.69 7.57 1.41
CA GLU A 113 0.25 7.84 0.33
C GLU A 113 0.46 6.60 -0.56
N VAL A 114 0.53 6.82 -1.87
CA VAL A 114 0.91 5.81 -2.87
C VAL A 114 2.42 5.74 -2.95
N LEU A 115 3.00 4.65 -2.46
CA LEU A 115 4.46 4.48 -2.37
C LEU A 115 4.92 3.20 -3.09
N GLU A 116 6.13 3.26 -3.67
CA GLU A 116 6.82 2.07 -4.14
C GLU A 116 7.30 1.25 -2.92
N ARG A 117 6.79 0.04 -2.76
CA ARG A 117 7.12 -0.85 -1.63
C ARG A 117 7.61 -2.21 -2.13
N THR A 118 8.66 -2.71 -1.50
CA THR A 118 9.18 -4.06 -1.79
C THR A 118 8.21 -5.18 -1.44
N ALA A 119 7.16 -4.88 -0.67
CA ALA A 119 6.11 -5.84 -0.32
C ALA A 119 5.26 -6.24 -1.54
N CYS A 120 5.14 -5.39 -2.56
CA CYS A 120 4.54 -5.73 -3.85
C CYS A 120 5.41 -5.21 -4.98
N GLU A 121 5.89 -6.10 -5.82
CA GLU A 121 6.72 -5.76 -6.99
C GLU A 121 6.16 -6.39 -8.25
N ILE A 122 6.02 -5.59 -9.30
CA ILE A 122 5.71 -6.06 -10.65
C ILE A 122 7.01 -6.06 -11.45
N THR A 123 7.45 -7.26 -11.84
CA THR A 123 8.63 -7.49 -12.70
C THR A 123 8.21 -7.78 -14.14
N LYS A 124 9.16 -8.06 -15.01
CA LYS A 124 8.85 -8.50 -16.39
C LYS A 124 8.15 -9.86 -16.44
N GLU A 125 8.40 -10.72 -15.46
CA GLU A 125 7.89 -12.08 -15.39
C GLU A 125 6.53 -12.20 -14.71
N GLY A 126 6.24 -11.30 -13.75
CA GLY A 126 5.00 -11.36 -12.97
C GLY A 126 5.00 -10.49 -11.72
N ILE A 127 4.09 -10.81 -10.83
CA ILE A 127 3.81 -10.06 -9.61
C ILE A 127 4.33 -10.82 -8.40
N HIS A 128 5.11 -10.14 -7.56
CA HIS A 128 5.59 -10.65 -6.28
C HIS A 128 4.85 -9.96 -5.12
N ILE A 129 4.39 -10.75 -4.15
CA ILE A 129 3.89 -10.24 -2.86
C ILE A 129 4.70 -10.87 -1.74
N ARG A 130 5.26 -10.04 -0.83
CA ARG A 130 5.96 -10.47 0.39
C ARG A 130 5.09 -10.17 1.60
N PHE A 131 4.97 -11.15 2.47
CA PHE A 131 4.13 -11.10 3.65
C PHE A 131 4.66 -12.02 4.75
N PHE A 132 4.05 -11.94 5.91
CA PHE A 132 4.45 -12.72 7.08
C PHE A 132 3.32 -13.62 7.54
N VAL A 133 3.67 -14.83 7.98
CA VAL A 133 2.73 -15.82 8.54
C VAL A 133 3.25 -16.35 9.84
N GLY A 134 2.43 -16.27 10.89
CA GLY A 134 2.69 -16.94 12.16
C GLY A 134 2.35 -18.41 12.06
N PHE A 135 3.36 -19.28 12.07
CA PHE A 135 3.16 -20.72 11.96
C PHE A 135 2.52 -21.28 13.22
N PRO A 136 1.39 -22.01 13.10
CA PRO A 136 0.61 -22.44 14.23
C PRO A 136 1.28 -23.52 15.11
N ALA A 137 1.10 -23.36 16.43
CA ALA A 137 1.57 -24.32 17.41
C ALA A 137 0.63 -24.40 18.62
N ASN A 138 0.63 -25.53 19.31
CA ASN A 138 0.06 -25.69 20.62
C ASN A 138 1.21 -25.71 21.65
N GLY A 139 1.36 -24.61 22.42
CA GLY A 139 2.60 -24.39 23.15
C GLY A 139 3.78 -24.25 22.18
N ARG A 140 4.74 -25.18 22.21
CA ARG A 140 5.87 -25.29 21.27
C ARG A 140 5.79 -26.53 20.38
N THR A 141 4.62 -27.13 20.30
CA THR A 141 4.36 -28.31 19.47
C THR A 141 3.64 -27.92 18.20
N ILE A 142 4.12 -28.38 17.06
CA ILE A 142 3.58 -28.07 15.72
C ILE A 142 2.10 -28.46 15.63
N ASN A 143 1.28 -27.53 15.14
CA ASN A 143 -0.09 -27.77 14.69
C ASN A 143 -0.14 -27.63 13.17
N SER A 144 0.23 -28.69 12.46
CA SER A 144 0.35 -28.64 10.98
C SER A 144 -1.00 -28.48 10.29
N GLY A 145 -2.10 -28.98 10.88
CA GLY A 145 -3.44 -28.85 10.30
C GLY A 145 -3.90 -27.40 10.22
N GLU A 146 -3.53 -26.56 11.18
CA GLU A 146 -3.84 -25.13 11.11
C GLU A 146 -2.95 -24.40 10.09
N LEU A 147 -1.68 -24.79 9.93
CA LEU A 147 -0.84 -24.23 8.86
C LEU A 147 -1.31 -24.70 7.47
N GLU A 148 -1.78 -25.93 7.35
CA GLU A 148 -2.39 -26.45 6.11
C GLU A 148 -3.59 -25.59 5.71
N LYS A 149 -4.48 -25.20 6.65
CA LYS A 149 -5.57 -24.27 6.36
C LYS A 149 -5.06 -22.92 5.82
N ILE A 150 -4.01 -22.36 6.43
CA ILE A 150 -3.44 -21.10 5.97
C ILE A 150 -2.93 -21.23 4.53
N LEU A 151 -2.08 -22.23 4.27
CA LEU A 151 -1.36 -22.32 3.00
C LEU A 151 -2.22 -22.86 1.84
N PHE A 152 -3.22 -23.71 2.13
CA PHE A 152 -4.01 -24.40 1.10
C PHE A 152 -5.47 -23.94 1.02
N VAL A 153 -5.97 -23.15 1.99
CA VAL A 153 -7.35 -22.64 1.95
C VAL A 153 -7.37 -21.12 1.94
N TYR A 154 -6.69 -20.46 2.88
CA TYR A 154 -6.77 -18.99 3.01
C TYR A 154 -5.90 -18.28 1.98
N LEU A 155 -4.65 -18.71 1.84
CA LEU A 155 -3.71 -18.09 0.93
C LEU A 155 -4.12 -18.17 -0.55
N PRO A 156 -4.60 -19.33 -1.09
CA PRO A 156 -5.16 -19.36 -2.44
C PRO A 156 -6.29 -18.36 -2.67
N LYS A 157 -7.18 -18.18 -1.70
CA LYS A 157 -8.26 -17.15 -1.76
C LYS A 157 -7.69 -15.74 -1.77
N CYS A 158 -6.67 -15.46 -0.95
CA CYS A 158 -6.00 -14.15 -0.97
C CYS A 158 -5.41 -13.88 -2.35
N VAL A 159 -4.69 -14.84 -2.92
CA VAL A 159 -4.09 -14.74 -4.26
C VAL A 159 -5.16 -14.52 -5.33
N GLU A 160 -6.18 -15.35 -5.34
CA GLU A 160 -7.24 -15.29 -6.35
C GLU A 160 -7.95 -13.94 -6.34
N MET A 161 -8.34 -13.45 -5.15
CA MET A 161 -9.14 -12.24 -5.01
C MET A 161 -8.34 -10.94 -5.15
N SER A 162 -7.00 -11.00 -5.04
CA SER A 162 -6.17 -9.79 -5.08
C SER A 162 -5.22 -9.71 -6.28
N LEU A 163 -4.76 -10.85 -6.83
CA LEU A 163 -3.68 -10.88 -7.83
C LEU A 163 -4.10 -11.37 -9.21
N TYR A 164 -5.37 -11.71 -9.41
CA TYR A 164 -5.90 -12.05 -10.74
C TYR A 164 -6.84 -10.94 -11.21
N HIS A 165 -6.54 -10.36 -12.37
CA HIS A 165 -7.32 -9.26 -12.96
C HIS A 165 -8.81 -9.58 -13.04
N ARG A 166 -9.18 -10.82 -13.40
CA ARG A 166 -10.59 -11.28 -13.48
C ARG A 166 -11.38 -11.19 -12.16
N LYS A 167 -10.69 -11.08 -11.02
CA LYS A 167 -11.28 -11.00 -9.67
C LYS A 167 -11.13 -9.63 -9.00
N VAL A 168 -10.31 -8.78 -9.59
CA VAL A 168 -10.19 -7.37 -9.18
C VAL A 168 -11.17 -6.57 -10.01
N PRO A 169 -12.05 -5.76 -9.41
CA PRO A 169 -12.98 -4.94 -10.19
C PRO A 169 -12.22 -4.01 -11.14
N GLU A 170 -12.48 -4.14 -12.44
CA GLU A 170 -11.79 -3.37 -13.47
C GLU A 170 -11.92 -1.87 -13.21
N ARG A 171 -13.12 -1.42 -12.82
CA ARG A 171 -13.39 -0.02 -12.48
C ARG A 171 -12.46 0.51 -11.38
N GLU A 172 -12.19 -0.28 -10.32
CA GLU A 172 -11.29 0.12 -9.24
C GLU A 172 -9.86 0.30 -9.76
N THR A 173 -9.39 -0.66 -10.57
CA THR A 173 -8.04 -0.60 -11.14
C THR A 173 -7.91 0.58 -12.11
N GLU A 174 -8.89 0.81 -12.97
CA GLU A 174 -8.89 1.95 -13.89
C GLU A 174 -8.92 3.29 -13.13
N GLN A 175 -9.72 3.40 -12.07
CA GLN A 175 -9.75 4.61 -11.23
C GLN A 175 -8.38 4.93 -10.63
N VAL A 176 -7.66 3.91 -10.16
CA VAL A 176 -6.30 4.10 -9.62
C VAL A 176 -5.34 4.63 -10.68
N ILE A 177 -5.38 4.05 -11.89
CA ILE A 177 -4.51 4.48 -13.00
C ILE A 177 -4.88 5.87 -13.49
N CYS A 178 -6.17 6.15 -13.70
CA CYS A 178 -6.65 7.48 -14.11
C CYS A 178 -6.27 8.57 -13.10
N LEU A 179 -6.45 8.31 -11.80
CA LEU A 179 -6.04 9.24 -10.75
C LEU A 179 -4.55 9.50 -10.81
N LYS A 180 -3.73 8.46 -10.96
CA LYS A 180 -2.28 8.60 -11.06
C LYS A 180 -1.85 9.43 -12.28
N GLU A 181 -2.50 9.23 -13.42
CA GLU A 181 -2.23 10.02 -14.63
C GLU A 181 -2.61 11.50 -14.43
N ASP A 182 -3.74 11.77 -13.78
CA ASP A 182 -4.17 13.14 -13.46
C ASP A 182 -3.21 13.82 -12.47
N GLN A 183 -2.74 13.11 -11.44
CA GLN A 183 -1.73 13.61 -10.50
C GLN A 183 -0.40 13.93 -11.22
N ARG A 184 0.01 13.09 -12.17
CA ARG A 184 1.18 13.34 -13.00
C ARG A 184 1.04 14.61 -13.82
N VAL A 185 -0.12 14.84 -14.43
CA VAL A 185 -0.40 16.08 -15.18
C VAL A 185 -0.21 17.31 -14.29
N ILE A 186 -0.72 17.27 -13.04
CA ILE A 186 -0.53 18.39 -12.11
C ILE A 186 0.95 18.62 -11.83
N ARG A 187 1.76 17.57 -11.56
CA ARG A 187 3.21 17.71 -11.33
C ARG A 187 3.94 18.31 -12.53
N GLU A 188 3.56 17.93 -13.74
CA GLU A 188 4.10 18.52 -14.97
C GLU A 188 3.72 20.01 -15.09
N GLU A 189 2.46 20.36 -14.78
CA GLU A 189 1.98 21.74 -14.80
C GLU A 189 2.65 22.62 -13.73
N LEU A 190 2.95 22.07 -12.52
CA LEU A 190 3.75 22.80 -11.54
C LEU A 190 5.08 23.26 -12.14
N LYS A 191 5.81 22.37 -12.80
CA LYS A 191 7.10 22.66 -13.42
C LYS A 191 6.98 23.69 -14.55
N LYS A 192 5.99 23.52 -15.43
CA LYS A 192 5.75 24.45 -16.57
C LYS A 192 5.38 25.86 -16.12
N ARG A 193 4.58 26.00 -15.06
CA ARG A 193 4.06 27.30 -14.58
C ARG A 193 4.93 27.94 -13.50
N GLY A 194 6.06 27.32 -13.11
CA GLY A 194 6.91 27.82 -12.03
C GLY A 194 6.22 27.81 -10.67
N LEU A 195 5.39 26.79 -10.41
CA LEU A 195 4.71 26.56 -9.14
C LEU A 195 5.50 25.56 -8.30
N ILE A 196 5.34 25.66 -6.98
CA ILE A 196 5.88 24.71 -6.02
C ILE A 196 4.80 23.78 -5.46
N ALA A 197 3.53 24.22 -5.48
CA ALA A 197 2.42 23.40 -5.03
C ALA A 197 1.10 23.81 -5.69
N PHE A 198 0.17 22.87 -5.70
CA PHE A 198 -1.23 23.07 -6.07
C PHE A 198 -2.13 22.43 -5.02
N VAL A 199 -3.17 23.13 -4.58
CA VAL A 199 -4.19 22.64 -3.66
C VAL A 199 -5.54 22.82 -4.32
N ALA A 200 -6.18 21.73 -4.72
CA ALA A 200 -7.47 21.78 -5.40
C ALA A 200 -8.60 22.27 -4.48
N ASN A 201 -9.50 23.05 -5.04
CA ASN A 201 -10.76 23.39 -4.40
C ASN A 201 -11.56 22.11 -4.11
N GLY A 202 -12.20 22.05 -2.95
CA GLY A 202 -12.92 20.86 -2.50
C GLY A 202 -12.06 19.83 -1.77
N SER A 203 -10.74 20.00 -1.68
CA SER A 203 -9.86 19.09 -0.92
C SER A 203 -10.21 19.10 0.57
N ILE A 204 -10.14 17.93 1.21
CA ILE A 204 -10.30 17.77 2.66
C ILE A 204 -8.91 17.72 3.30
N LEU A 205 -8.45 18.85 3.80
CA LEU A 205 -7.11 18.97 4.36
C LEU A 205 -6.97 18.39 5.77
N PRO A 206 -7.93 18.60 6.72
CA PRO A 206 -7.77 18.10 8.07
C PRO A 206 -7.93 16.58 8.16
N ARG A 207 -7.23 15.99 9.14
CA ARG A 207 -7.31 14.57 9.49
C ARG A 207 -8.25 14.36 10.68
N GLN A 208 -8.78 13.15 10.80
CA GLN A 208 -9.76 12.77 11.82
C GLN A 208 -9.24 13.02 13.25
N SER A 209 -7.95 12.78 13.49
CA SER A 209 -7.25 13.04 14.75
C SER A 209 -5.75 13.17 14.52
N GLY A 210 -5.00 13.60 15.53
CA GLY A 210 -3.53 13.70 15.48
C GLY A 210 -2.82 12.37 15.25
N ASN A 211 -3.48 11.24 15.49
CA ASN A 211 -2.94 9.89 15.32
C ASN A 211 -3.58 9.14 14.14
N SER A 212 -4.39 9.80 13.31
CA SER A 212 -5.10 9.20 12.19
C SER A 212 -4.76 9.92 10.89
N ASP A 213 -4.38 9.16 9.86
CA ASP A 213 -4.18 9.68 8.50
C ASP A 213 -5.48 9.77 7.69
N LEU A 214 -6.60 9.31 8.25
CA LEU A 214 -7.90 9.35 7.57
C LEU A 214 -8.45 10.77 7.50
N PRO A 215 -9.15 11.14 6.41
CA PRO A 215 -9.78 12.46 6.27
C PRO A 215 -10.81 12.70 7.38
N MET A 216 -10.87 13.94 7.88
CA MET A 216 -11.88 14.34 8.85
C MET A 216 -13.24 14.32 8.16
N LYS A 217 -14.20 13.66 8.80
CA LYS A 217 -15.61 13.73 8.41
C LYS A 217 -16.15 15.13 8.73
N ASP A 218 -17.05 15.62 7.89
CA ASP A 218 -17.71 16.93 8.07
C ASP A 218 -16.75 18.14 8.11
N ALA A 219 -15.54 17.99 7.56
CA ALA A 219 -14.59 19.08 7.43
C ALA A 219 -15.05 20.09 6.38
N VAL A 220 -14.72 21.37 6.60
CA VAL A 220 -14.92 22.41 5.59
C VAL A 220 -13.95 22.14 4.42
N PRO A 221 -14.44 21.95 3.19
CA PRO A 221 -13.59 21.77 2.03
C PRO A 221 -12.71 23.00 1.76
N PHE A 222 -11.50 22.78 1.32
CA PHE A 222 -10.58 23.85 0.96
C PHE A 222 -11.13 24.69 -0.20
N GLN A 223 -11.00 26.01 -0.10
CA GLN A 223 -11.31 26.97 -1.14
C GLN A 223 -10.13 27.92 -1.33
N SER A 224 -9.65 28.05 -2.57
CA SER A 224 -8.53 28.91 -2.88
C SER A 224 -8.92 30.39 -2.81
N PRO A 225 -8.01 31.28 -2.35
CA PRO A 225 -8.15 32.70 -2.59
C PRO A 225 -8.17 33.00 -4.12
N LYS A 226 -9.06 33.87 -4.56
CA LYS A 226 -9.19 34.22 -6.00
C LYS A 226 -7.90 34.72 -6.63
N SER A 227 -7.07 35.44 -5.87
CA SER A 227 -5.77 35.96 -6.33
C SER A 227 -4.72 34.89 -6.61
N MET A 228 -4.89 33.67 -6.06
CA MET A 228 -4.00 32.53 -6.23
C MET A 228 -4.65 31.38 -7.03
N GLU A 229 -5.91 31.58 -7.43
CA GLU A 229 -6.67 30.54 -8.13
C GLU A 229 -6.15 30.34 -9.54
N ILE A 230 -5.93 29.07 -9.87
CA ILE A 230 -5.55 28.62 -11.21
C ILE A 230 -6.41 27.44 -11.64
N THR A 231 -6.50 27.23 -12.94
CA THR A 231 -7.17 26.07 -13.52
C THR A 231 -6.14 25.19 -14.22
N ILE A 232 -6.22 23.87 -13.98
CA ILE A 232 -5.42 22.85 -14.64
C ILE A 232 -6.36 21.90 -15.38
N GLN A 233 -6.05 21.60 -16.65
CA GLN A 233 -6.76 20.61 -17.43
C GLN A 233 -6.15 19.24 -17.18
N LEU A 234 -6.93 18.33 -16.62
CA LEU A 234 -6.55 16.95 -16.37
C LEU A 234 -6.91 16.06 -17.57
N ARG A 235 -6.34 14.87 -17.61
CA ARG A 235 -6.57 13.92 -18.69
C ARG A 235 -7.94 13.24 -18.57
N HIS A 236 -8.33 12.84 -17.35
CA HIS A 236 -9.52 12.02 -17.10
C HIS A 236 -10.63 12.79 -16.41
N ARG A 237 -10.29 13.68 -15.49
CA ARG A 237 -11.27 14.39 -14.64
C ARG A 237 -11.73 15.73 -15.21
N GLY A 238 -11.21 16.15 -16.36
CA GLY A 238 -11.51 17.45 -16.94
C GLY A 238 -10.76 18.60 -16.24
N SER A 239 -11.37 19.78 -16.16
CA SER A 239 -10.74 20.94 -15.52
C SER A 239 -10.91 20.90 -14.01
N ILE A 240 -9.82 21.16 -13.29
CA ILE A 240 -9.87 21.41 -11.85
C ILE A 240 -9.33 22.79 -11.51
N THR A 241 -9.91 23.45 -10.52
CA THR A 241 -9.46 24.73 -10.00
C THR A 241 -8.89 24.59 -8.61
N GLY A 242 -7.96 25.45 -8.25
CA GLY A 242 -7.35 25.43 -6.91
C GLY A 242 -6.30 26.50 -6.74
N MET A 243 -5.67 26.52 -5.58
CA MET A 243 -4.60 27.45 -5.25
C MET A 243 -3.27 26.99 -5.85
N GLY A 244 -2.66 27.79 -6.69
CA GLY A 244 -1.29 27.62 -7.17
C GLY A 244 -0.31 28.44 -6.32
N ILE A 245 0.65 27.79 -5.69
CA ILE A 245 1.72 28.46 -4.92
C ILE A 245 2.93 28.61 -5.81
N ARG A 246 3.37 29.85 -6.06
CA ARG A 246 4.51 30.16 -6.94
C ARG A 246 5.86 29.96 -6.23
N LYS A 247 6.91 29.78 -7.01
CA LYS A 247 8.30 29.86 -6.51
C LYS A 247 8.56 31.22 -5.90
N GLY A 248 9.37 31.25 -4.84
CA GLY A 248 9.70 32.45 -4.06
C GLY A 248 9.30 32.31 -2.60
N ILE A 249 9.17 33.42 -1.91
CA ILE A 249 8.80 33.46 -0.49
C ILE A 249 7.27 33.59 -0.39
N THR A 250 6.62 32.63 0.23
CA THR A 250 5.18 32.67 0.56
C THR A 250 5.01 32.63 2.06
N LEU A 251 4.38 33.66 2.65
CA LEU A 251 4.07 33.73 4.07
C LEU A 251 2.67 33.17 4.33
N ILE A 252 2.58 32.16 5.19
CA ILE A 252 1.30 31.64 5.69
C ILE A 252 1.08 32.17 7.10
N ALA A 253 0.27 33.22 7.21
CA ALA A 253 -0.03 33.90 8.47
C ALA A 253 -1.50 33.75 8.87
N GLY A 254 -1.80 33.95 10.17
CA GLY A 254 -3.18 33.91 10.70
C GLY A 254 -3.22 33.56 12.19
N GLY A 255 -4.37 33.73 12.83
CA GLY A 255 -4.60 33.39 14.23
C GLY A 255 -4.53 31.92 14.56
N GLY A 256 -4.65 31.57 15.84
CA GLY A 256 -4.78 30.18 16.29
C GLY A 256 -6.00 29.52 15.65
N TYR A 257 -5.92 28.21 15.43
CA TYR A 257 -7.01 27.38 14.88
C TYR A 257 -7.51 27.73 13.47
N HIS A 258 -6.82 28.59 12.71
CA HIS A 258 -7.19 29.00 11.35
C HIS A 258 -6.62 28.07 10.25
N GLY A 259 -6.26 26.84 10.58
CA GLY A 259 -5.87 25.82 9.58
C GLY A 259 -4.46 25.95 9.00
N LYS A 260 -3.59 26.86 9.50
CA LYS A 260 -2.22 27.05 9.00
C LYS A 260 -1.39 25.75 9.05
N SER A 261 -1.37 25.10 10.21
CA SER A 261 -0.65 23.84 10.40
C SER A 261 -1.22 22.72 9.53
N THR A 262 -2.55 22.69 9.37
CA THR A 262 -3.25 21.73 8.51
C THR A 262 -2.87 21.91 7.05
N LEU A 263 -2.81 23.15 6.55
CA LEU A 263 -2.36 23.44 5.18
C LEU A 263 -0.90 23.07 5.00
N LEU A 264 -0.03 23.45 5.96
CA LEU A 264 1.40 23.11 5.88
C LEU A 264 1.64 21.60 5.86
N GLU A 265 0.92 20.85 6.71
CA GLU A 265 0.99 19.41 6.74
C GLU A 265 0.48 18.77 5.42
N ALA A 266 -0.59 19.32 4.86
CA ALA A 266 -1.10 18.86 3.57
C ALA A 266 -0.07 19.11 2.43
N LEU A 267 0.60 20.25 2.44
CA LEU A 267 1.67 20.58 1.50
C LEU A 267 2.91 19.69 1.71
N GLU A 268 3.29 19.40 2.95
CA GLU A 268 4.37 18.48 3.29
C GLU A 268 4.10 17.06 2.73
N LYS A 269 2.89 16.55 2.93
CA LYS A 269 2.48 15.23 2.41
C LYS A 269 2.24 15.22 0.90
N GLY A 270 1.93 16.37 0.31
CA GLY A 270 1.70 16.53 -1.14
C GLY A 270 2.90 16.22 -2.03
N VAL A 271 4.11 15.98 -1.47
CA VAL A 271 5.25 15.41 -2.20
C VAL A 271 4.97 13.98 -2.69
N TYR A 272 4.08 13.28 -2.02
CA TYR A 272 3.59 11.97 -2.40
C TYR A 272 2.22 12.09 -3.08
N ASP A 273 1.89 11.13 -3.92
CA ASP A 273 0.53 10.99 -4.43
C ASP A 273 -0.33 10.29 -3.39
N HIS A 274 -1.60 10.67 -3.31
CA HIS A 274 -2.56 10.12 -2.37
C HIS A 274 -3.59 9.23 -3.08
N ILE A 275 -4.11 8.22 -2.36
CA ILE A 275 -5.15 7.33 -2.88
C ILE A 275 -6.48 8.06 -3.06
N ALA A 276 -7.36 7.49 -3.88
CA ALA A 276 -8.73 7.98 -4.04
C ALA A 276 -9.49 7.93 -2.70
N GLY A 277 -10.26 8.99 -2.41
CA GLY A 277 -11.06 9.12 -1.18
C GLY A 277 -10.28 9.66 0.02
N ASP A 278 -8.98 9.96 -0.14
CA ASP A 278 -8.19 10.59 0.91
C ASP A 278 -8.52 12.07 1.15
N GLY A 279 -9.14 12.73 0.19
CA GLY A 279 -9.42 14.16 0.24
C GLY A 279 -8.23 15.06 -0.08
N ARG A 280 -7.00 14.54 -0.14
CA ARG A 280 -5.78 15.23 -0.55
C ARG A 280 -5.23 14.73 -1.88
N GLU A 281 -6.03 14.03 -2.69
CA GLU A 281 -5.62 13.44 -3.98
C GLU A 281 -5.01 14.46 -4.93
N PHE A 282 -5.50 15.69 -4.88
CA PHE A 282 -5.06 16.80 -5.70
C PHE A 282 -4.41 17.94 -4.89
N VAL A 283 -3.81 17.59 -3.76
CA VAL A 283 -2.84 18.41 -3.04
C VAL A 283 -1.46 17.93 -3.45
N ILE A 284 -0.83 18.62 -4.38
CA ILE A 284 0.42 18.19 -5.00
C ILE A 284 1.49 19.25 -4.76
N THR A 285 2.60 18.83 -4.20
CA THR A 285 3.79 19.67 -3.97
C THR A 285 4.94 19.16 -4.83
N ASP A 286 5.87 20.03 -5.17
CA ASP A 286 7.10 19.66 -5.87
C ASP A 286 7.80 18.50 -5.11
N ASP A 287 8.24 17.50 -5.85
CA ASP A 287 8.81 16.26 -5.31
C ASP A 287 10.17 16.44 -4.61
N THR A 288 10.77 17.62 -4.73
CA THR A 288 12.02 18.01 -4.03
C THR A 288 11.78 18.79 -2.74
N ALA A 289 10.51 19.09 -2.39
CA ALA A 289 10.19 19.87 -1.20
C ALA A 289 10.56 19.12 0.08
N SER A 290 11.06 19.86 1.07
CA SER A 290 11.37 19.36 2.39
C SER A 290 10.88 20.33 3.46
N LYS A 291 10.53 19.81 4.65
CA LYS A 291 10.12 20.60 5.80
C LYS A 291 11.30 20.80 6.74
N LEU A 292 11.60 22.06 7.03
CA LEU A 292 12.53 22.45 8.08
C LEU A 292 11.76 23.02 9.27
N ARG A 293 12.13 22.65 10.47
CA ARG A 293 11.58 23.19 11.71
C ARG A 293 12.70 23.76 12.56
N ALA A 294 12.58 25.04 12.91
CA ALA A 294 13.42 25.63 13.94
C ALA A 294 12.89 25.21 15.32
N GLU A 295 13.79 24.80 16.20
CA GLU A 295 13.52 24.55 17.62
C GLU A 295 14.21 25.63 18.44
N ASP A 296 13.66 25.97 19.62
CA ASP A 296 14.07 27.13 20.44
C ASP A 296 15.56 27.14 20.85
N VAL A 297 16.30 26.06 20.66
CA VAL A 297 17.73 25.92 21.06
C VAL A 297 18.64 25.58 19.87
N ARG A 298 18.11 25.40 18.66
CA ARG A 298 18.90 25.06 17.47
C ARG A 298 18.77 26.15 16.40
N LYS A 299 19.89 26.78 16.06
CA LYS A 299 19.96 27.61 14.85
C LYS A 299 19.90 26.72 13.60
N ILE A 300 19.11 27.12 12.63
CA ILE A 300 19.04 26.50 11.30
C ILE A 300 20.30 26.92 10.52
#